data_efdd0d0118d414ca52a892dd8936bc74
#
_entry.id   efdd0d0118d414ca52a892dd8936bc74
#
_cell.length_a   1.000
_cell.length_b   1.000
_cell.length_c   1.000
_cell.angle_alpha   90.00
_cell.angle_beta   90.00
_cell.angle_gamma   90.00
#
_symmetry.space_group_name_H-M   'P 1'
#
loop_
_entity.id
_entity.type
_entity.pdbx_description
1 polymer ?
#
loop_
_entity_poly.entity_id
_entity_poly.type
_entity_poly.pdbx_seq_one_letter_code
_entity_poly.pdbx_strand_id
1 'polypeptide(L)'
;MNETREAPNAGSQLKLVLVLGVLVALGPLSIDMYLPALPDITRELSTTESTIQLTLTGTVLGLGLGQLIAGPLSDAMGRRIPLVVGSAIHVLASLLCLVAPTVELLSAARVLQGLGAAAGAVLALAVVRDLYTDRAAAKLLSKLILVMGVSPVLAPTLGSALLAWTHWRGVFVALAAIGLASGVAAALALPETLPPARRQPFKVRATVRSYRTLFADRSFVGLVLVAGFAMAGLFAFVSGGSFVFQQQYGLDQQQFGLMFGASAVWLIAATQVNARLMNRFEPHQVLLFASVAAGASAAVLLVTALTGFGGMFGVAVPVWVVLFFAGLILPNAPAVALDAHGDNAGTAASLLGAVQFGVGAAVSPVVGLLGNNAVAMATVMFGGLVVSGLVLWLVARPWQGREAEPEVLADTRVPVAVE
;
A
#
# COMPACT_ATOMS: atom_id res chain seq x y z
N MET A 1 38.62 11.32 -4.95
CA MET A 1 38.94 10.54 -3.74
C MET A 1 37.73 9.66 -3.48
N ASN A 2 37.82 8.40 -3.88
CA ASN A 2 36.81 7.36 -3.55
C ASN A 2 37.05 6.92 -2.10
N GLU A 3 36.33 7.51 -1.16
CA GLU A 3 36.18 6.86 0.13
C GLU A 3 35.32 5.61 -0.08
N THR A 4 35.96 4.46 -0.10
CA THR A 4 35.30 3.15 0.02
C THR A 4 34.58 3.15 1.37
N ARG A 5 33.26 3.47 1.36
CA ARG A 5 32.41 3.25 2.54
C ARG A 5 32.47 1.76 2.86
N GLU A 6 33.16 1.42 3.96
CA GLU A 6 33.15 0.07 4.51
C GLU A 6 31.71 -0.42 4.65
N ALA A 7 31.47 -1.63 4.18
CA ALA A 7 30.14 -2.26 4.30
C ALA A 7 29.79 -2.33 5.81
N PRO A 8 28.64 -1.80 6.24
CA PRO A 8 28.26 -1.83 7.65
C PRO A 8 28.26 -3.25 8.20
N ASN A 9 28.79 -3.46 9.40
CA ASN A 9 28.80 -4.73 10.11
C ASN A 9 27.41 -5.36 10.16
N ALA A 10 27.31 -6.69 10.13
CA ALA A 10 26.04 -7.43 10.11
C ALA A 10 25.06 -6.97 11.23
N GLY A 11 25.59 -6.62 12.41
CA GLY A 11 24.79 -6.05 13.51
C GLY A 11 24.19 -4.65 13.21
N SER A 12 24.92 -3.82 12.47
CA SER A 12 24.43 -2.51 12.03
C SER A 12 23.35 -2.65 10.96
N GLN A 13 23.49 -3.61 10.06
CA GLN A 13 22.46 -3.92 9.03
C GLN A 13 21.18 -4.45 9.68
N LEU A 14 21.26 -5.32 10.68
CA LEU A 14 20.09 -5.83 11.38
C LEU A 14 19.33 -4.70 12.10
N LYS A 15 20.05 -3.84 12.82
CA LYS A 15 19.43 -2.66 13.49
C LYS A 15 18.71 -1.77 12.48
N LEU A 16 19.34 -1.49 11.35
CA LEU A 16 18.73 -0.67 10.29
C LEU A 16 17.45 -1.31 9.74
N VAL A 17 17.47 -2.63 9.44
CA VAL A 17 16.30 -3.37 8.94
C VAL A 17 15.18 -3.36 9.96
N LEU A 18 15.46 -3.53 11.25
CA LEU A 18 14.44 -3.51 12.29
C LEU A 18 13.80 -2.12 12.43
N VAL A 19 14.61 -1.06 12.49
CA VAL A 19 14.09 0.32 12.61
C VAL A 19 13.26 0.70 11.38
N LEU A 20 13.81 0.51 10.19
CA LEU A 20 13.10 0.84 8.95
C LEU A 20 11.88 -0.08 8.72
N GLY A 21 11.98 -1.36 9.12
CA GLY A 21 10.87 -2.31 9.01
C GLY A 21 9.67 -1.91 9.86
N VAL A 22 9.89 -1.52 11.13
CA VAL A 22 8.80 -1.05 11.99
C VAL A 22 8.19 0.24 11.45
N LEU A 23 9.01 1.17 10.95
CA LEU A 23 8.53 2.42 10.35
C LEU A 23 7.65 2.17 9.12
N VAL A 24 8.03 1.23 8.27
CA VAL A 24 7.24 0.83 7.09
C VAL A 24 5.94 0.14 7.51
N ALA A 25 5.96 -0.63 8.58
CA ALA A 25 4.80 -1.35 9.09
C ALA A 25 3.75 -0.43 9.74
N LEU A 26 4.10 0.80 10.17
CA LEU A 26 3.17 1.72 10.84
C LEU A 26 1.89 1.98 10.02
N GLY A 27 2.00 2.11 8.70
CA GLY A 27 0.84 2.31 7.82
C GLY A 27 -0.15 1.14 7.88
N PRO A 28 0.26 -0.06 7.47
CA PRO A 28 -0.58 -1.27 7.59
C PRO A 28 -1.08 -1.54 9.00
N LEU A 29 -0.22 -1.42 10.04
CA LEU A 29 -0.64 -1.61 11.42
C LEU A 29 -1.75 -0.62 11.82
N SER A 30 -1.64 0.64 11.40
CA SER A 30 -2.66 1.66 11.69
C SER A 30 -4.00 1.36 11.01
N ILE A 31 -4.01 0.73 9.86
CA ILE A 31 -5.24 0.34 9.15
C ILE A 31 -5.80 -0.95 9.75
N ASP A 32 -4.99 -2.00 9.80
CA ASP A 32 -5.49 -3.37 9.92
C ASP A 32 -5.68 -3.82 11.37
N MET A 33 -4.87 -3.33 12.36
CA MET A 33 -5.09 -3.62 13.79
C MET A 33 -6.43 -3.08 14.31
N TYR A 34 -6.96 -2.07 13.67
CA TYR A 34 -8.20 -1.40 14.03
C TYR A 34 -9.46 -2.13 13.52
N LEU A 35 -9.34 -2.92 12.44
CA LEU A 35 -10.48 -3.55 11.75
C LEU A 35 -11.36 -4.43 12.66
N PRO A 36 -10.81 -5.30 13.52
CA PRO A 36 -11.64 -6.15 14.38
C PRO A 36 -12.52 -5.35 15.36
N ALA A 37 -12.15 -4.12 15.67
CA ALA A 37 -12.86 -3.26 16.63
C ALA A 37 -13.98 -2.42 15.98
N LEU A 38 -14.08 -2.35 14.65
CA LEU A 38 -15.04 -1.47 13.95
C LEU A 38 -16.48 -1.62 14.44
N PRO A 39 -17.06 -2.85 14.61
CA PRO A 39 -18.42 -2.99 15.08
C PRO A 39 -18.64 -2.44 16.51
N ASP A 40 -17.65 -2.60 17.38
CA ASP A 40 -17.74 -2.12 18.78
C ASP A 40 -17.67 -0.60 18.83
N ILE A 41 -16.77 0.02 18.03
CA ILE A 41 -16.64 1.47 17.95
C ILE A 41 -17.92 2.10 17.38
N THR A 42 -18.52 1.46 16.37
CA THR A 42 -19.79 1.90 15.78
C THR A 42 -20.89 1.98 16.82
N ARG A 43 -20.99 0.96 17.67
CA ARG A 43 -21.97 0.91 18.77
C ARG A 43 -21.68 1.95 19.85
N GLU A 44 -20.41 2.05 20.30
CA GLU A 44 -20.05 2.95 21.40
C GLU A 44 -20.18 4.43 21.03
N LEU A 45 -19.74 4.80 19.81
CA LEU A 45 -19.87 6.18 19.32
C LEU A 45 -21.27 6.48 18.76
N SER A 46 -22.22 5.53 18.88
CA SER A 46 -23.61 5.68 18.42
C SER A 46 -23.69 6.21 16.99
N THR A 47 -22.86 5.66 16.09
CA THR A 47 -22.74 6.10 14.71
C THR A 47 -23.20 5.00 13.73
N THR A 48 -23.20 5.30 12.44
CA THR A 48 -23.53 4.33 11.38
C THR A 48 -22.27 3.61 10.88
N GLU A 49 -22.46 2.44 10.30
CA GLU A 49 -21.36 1.65 9.71
C GLU A 49 -20.67 2.39 8.56
N SER A 50 -21.41 3.14 7.74
CA SER A 50 -20.83 3.97 6.70
C SER A 50 -20.02 5.14 7.26
N THR A 51 -20.47 5.74 8.37
CA THR A 51 -19.77 6.86 8.99
C THR A 51 -18.46 6.39 9.65
N ILE A 52 -18.47 5.24 10.35
CA ILE A 52 -17.23 4.73 10.96
C ILE A 52 -16.19 4.36 9.91
N GLN A 53 -16.58 3.94 8.70
CA GLN A 53 -15.65 3.68 7.60
C GLN A 53 -14.90 4.93 7.13
N LEU A 54 -15.43 6.13 7.38
CA LEU A 54 -14.72 7.39 7.14
C LEU A 54 -13.43 7.50 7.98
N THR A 55 -13.34 6.80 9.11
CA THR A 55 -12.11 6.74 9.90
C THR A 55 -11.00 5.97 9.16
N LEU A 56 -11.35 4.91 8.44
CA LEU A 56 -10.41 4.20 7.55
C LEU A 56 -10.05 5.08 6.35
N THR A 57 -11.07 5.68 5.71
CA THR A 57 -10.88 6.68 4.65
C THR A 57 -9.90 7.77 5.08
N GLY A 58 -10.05 8.30 6.30
CA GLY A 58 -9.16 9.30 6.88
C GLY A 58 -7.71 8.84 6.92
N THR A 59 -7.45 7.64 7.44
CA THR A 59 -6.08 7.09 7.51
C THR A 59 -5.47 6.90 6.14
N VAL A 60 -6.24 6.30 5.22
CA VAL A 60 -5.79 6.01 3.86
C VAL A 60 -5.53 7.29 3.06
N LEU A 61 -6.41 8.29 3.21
CA LEU A 61 -6.22 9.63 2.64
C LEU A 61 -4.96 10.30 3.21
N GLY A 62 -4.77 10.22 4.53
CA GLY A 62 -3.57 10.73 5.20
C GLY A 62 -2.29 10.07 4.67
N LEU A 63 -2.30 8.74 4.47
CA LEU A 63 -1.19 8.01 3.85
C LEU A 63 -0.91 8.50 2.42
N GLY A 64 -1.94 8.66 1.59
CA GLY A 64 -1.79 9.15 0.22
C GLY A 64 -1.22 10.57 0.16
N LEU A 65 -1.77 11.49 0.94
CA LEU A 65 -1.29 12.88 1.03
C LEU A 65 0.13 12.94 1.58
N GLY A 66 0.40 12.15 2.61
CA GLY A 66 1.73 12.08 3.22
C GLY A 66 2.81 11.58 2.26
N GLN A 67 2.49 10.66 1.35
CA GLN A 67 3.43 10.20 0.33
C GLN A 67 3.83 11.31 -0.66
N LEU A 68 2.88 12.19 -1.03
CA LEU A 68 3.17 13.32 -1.92
C LEU A 68 4.08 14.36 -1.26
N ILE A 69 4.01 14.48 0.07
CA ILE A 69 4.72 15.51 0.84
C ILE A 69 6.07 15.00 1.35
N ALA A 70 6.11 13.77 1.89
CA ALA A 70 7.26 13.25 2.61
C ALA A 70 8.51 13.13 1.73
N GLY A 71 8.37 12.69 0.47
CA GLY A 71 9.48 12.58 -0.48
C GLY A 71 10.19 13.91 -0.70
N PRO A 72 9.53 14.89 -1.34
CA PRO A 72 10.12 16.20 -1.61
C PRO A 72 10.60 16.96 -0.36
N LEU A 73 9.90 16.81 0.76
CA LEU A 73 10.31 17.44 2.02
C LEU A 73 11.61 16.84 2.53
N SER A 74 11.77 15.53 2.41
CA SER A 74 13.00 14.85 2.82
C SER A 74 14.19 15.12 1.91
N ASP A 75 13.95 15.38 0.63
CA ASP A 75 15.00 15.78 -0.31
C ASP A 75 15.53 17.19 0.01
N ALA A 76 14.70 18.04 0.60
CA ALA A 76 15.08 19.40 0.99
C ALA A 76 15.72 19.48 2.39
N MET A 77 15.17 18.77 3.38
CA MET A 77 15.56 18.88 4.78
C MET A 77 16.55 17.80 5.24
N GLY A 78 16.74 16.74 4.44
CA GLY A 78 17.41 15.50 4.85
C GLY A 78 16.39 14.45 5.30
N ARG A 79 16.84 13.20 5.48
CA ARG A 79 15.95 12.06 5.75
C ARG A 79 15.48 11.99 7.21
N ARG A 80 16.37 12.32 8.14
CA ARG A 80 16.17 12.11 9.58
C ARG A 80 15.06 12.99 10.14
N ILE A 81 15.05 14.28 9.83
CA ILE A 81 14.10 15.25 10.41
C ILE A 81 12.65 14.89 10.01
N PRO A 82 12.28 14.75 8.72
CA PRO A 82 10.91 14.41 8.34
C PRO A 82 10.46 13.05 8.89
N LEU A 83 11.37 12.09 9.06
CA LEU A 83 11.07 10.79 9.62
C LEU A 83 10.70 10.87 11.11
N VAL A 84 11.47 11.62 11.91
CA VAL A 84 11.18 11.84 13.34
C VAL A 84 9.91 12.67 13.51
N VAL A 85 9.72 13.72 12.71
CA VAL A 85 8.49 14.54 12.74
C VAL A 85 7.27 13.73 12.34
N GLY A 86 7.36 12.91 11.28
CA GLY A 86 6.27 12.02 10.89
C GLY A 86 5.90 11.03 11.99
N SER A 87 6.90 10.42 12.65
CA SER A 87 6.67 9.54 13.79
C SER A 87 6.02 10.28 14.96
N ALA A 88 6.43 11.52 15.26
CA ALA A 88 5.82 12.33 16.30
C ALA A 88 4.35 12.67 15.96
N ILE A 89 4.05 13.04 14.72
CA ILE A 89 2.67 13.26 14.24
C ILE A 89 1.85 12.00 14.43
N HIS A 90 2.37 10.82 14.04
CA HIS A 90 1.69 9.54 14.21
C HIS A 90 1.38 9.24 15.67
N VAL A 91 2.32 9.46 16.59
CA VAL A 91 2.12 9.26 18.05
C VAL A 91 1.04 10.20 18.57
N LEU A 92 1.16 11.50 18.30
CA LEU A 92 0.18 12.50 18.76
C LEU A 92 -1.22 12.21 18.20
N ALA A 93 -1.31 11.84 16.93
CA ALA A 93 -2.58 11.47 16.31
C ALA A 93 -3.17 10.19 16.93
N SER A 94 -2.33 9.20 17.26
CA SER A 94 -2.77 7.98 17.97
C SER A 94 -3.31 8.32 19.38
N LEU A 95 -2.67 9.24 20.10
CA LEU A 95 -3.17 9.72 21.38
C LEU A 95 -4.47 10.53 21.25
N LEU A 96 -4.64 11.30 20.17
CA LEU A 96 -5.91 11.95 19.85
C LEU A 96 -7.02 10.93 19.55
N CYS A 97 -6.72 9.86 18.82
CA CYS A 97 -7.66 8.76 18.59
C CYS A 97 -8.07 8.08 19.91
N LEU A 98 -7.14 7.89 20.84
CA LEU A 98 -7.40 7.31 22.17
C LEU A 98 -8.48 8.07 22.94
N VAL A 99 -8.45 9.41 22.89
CA VAL A 99 -9.35 10.27 23.64
C VAL A 99 -10.55 10.78 22.84
N ALA A 100 -10.70 10.36 21.58
CA ALA A 100 -11.76 10.84 20.69
C ALA A 100 -13.16 10.47 21.24
N PRO A 101 -14.04 11.45 21.53
CA PRO A 101 -15.40 11.21 22.00
C PRO A 101 -16.41 11.06 20.86
N THR A 102 -16.07 11.48 19.64
CA THR A 102 -16.95 11.44 18.46
C THR A 102 -16.24 10.86 17.25
N VAL A 103 -17.02 10.37 16.29
CA VAL A 103 -16.49 9.78 15.05
C VAL A 103 -15.79 10.82 14.15
N GLU A 104 -16.23 12.08 14.20
CA GLU A 104 -15.64 13.18 13.44
C GLU A 104 -14.21 13.47 13.92
N LEU A 105 -14.03 13.61 15.26
CA LEU A 105 -12.71 13.82 15.83
C LEU A 105 -11.81 12.60 15.60
N LEU A 106 -12.35 11.39 15.74
CA LEU A 106 -11.64 10.17 15.42
C LEU A 106 -11.18 10.17 13.97
N SER A 107 -12.07 10.51 13.01
CA SER A 107 -11.74 10.57 11.58
C SER A 107 -10.66 11.59 11.28
N ALA A 108 -10.74 12.79 11.86
CA ALA A 108 -9.73 13.83 11.69
C ALA A 108 -8.35 13.40 12.25
N ALA A 109 -8.34 12.79 13.45
CA ALA A 109 -7.12 12.26 14.05
C ALA A 109 -6.52 11.13 13.20
N ARG A 110 -7.35 10.30 12.57
CA ARG A 110 -6.93 9.22 11.66
C ARG A 110 -6.26 9.75 10.38
N VAL A 111 -6.69 10.90 9.85
CA VAL A 111 -5.99 11.58 8.73
C VAL A 111 -4.56 11.95 9.14
N LEU A 112 -4.40 12.57 10.31
CA LEU A 112 -3.08 12.94 10.83
C LEU A 112 -2.21 11.69 11.12
N GLN A 113 -2.81 10.63 11.64
CA GLN A 113 -2.13 9.36 11.90
C GLN A 113 -1.56 8.75 10.61
N GLY A 114 -2.38 8.71 9.54
CA GLY A 114 -1.95 8.24 8.22
C GLY A 114 -0.84 9.11 7.62
N LEU A 115 -0.97 10.44 7.72
CA LEU A 115 0.04 11.39 7.24
C LEU A 115 1.39 11.18 7.93
N GLY A 116 1.39 10.96 9.24
CA GLY A 116 2.61 10.64 9.99
C GLY A 116 3.22 9.29 9.59
N ALA A 117 2.40 8.26 9.42
CA ALA A 117 2.85 6.93 9.03
C ALA A 117 3.46 6.89 7.61
N ALA A 118 2.98 7.73 6.68
CA ALA A 118 3.49 7.81 5.32
C ALA A 118 4.97 8.18 5.26
N ALA A 119 5.45 9.03 6.17
CA ALA A 119 6.86 9.40 6.25
C ALA A 119 7.75 8.16 6.47
N GLY A 120 7.34 7.25 7.34
CA GLY A 120 8.05 5.98 7.58
C GLY A 120 8.18 5.14 6.32
N ALA A 121 7.09 4.94 5.59
CA ALA A 121 7.06 4.12 4.38
C ALA A 121 7.95 4.69 3.26
N VAL A 122 7.82 5.99 2.96
CA VAL A 122 8.57 6.65 1.88
C VAL A 122 10.05 6.76 2.20
N LEU A 123 10.37 7.21 3.43
CA LEU A 123 11.75 7.52 3.80
C LEU A 123 12.58 6.27 4.09
N ALA A 124 11.96 5.18 4.54
CA ALA A 124 12.68 3.92 4.71
C ALA A 124 13.30 3.43 3.40
N LEU A 125 12.54 3.51 2.29
CA LEU A 125 13.05 3.12 0.96
C LEU A 125 14.14 4.09 0.48
N ALA A 126 13.99 5.39 0.73
CA ALA A 126 14.98 6.40 0.39
C ALA A 126 16.29 6.20 1.17
N VAL A 127 16.23 5.97 2.48
CA VAL A 127 17.39 5.69 3.33
C VAL A 127 18.18 4.47 2.84
N VAL A 128 17.49 3.38 2.43
CA VAL A 128 18.17 2.21 1.85
C VAL A 128 18.93 2.58 0.58
N ARG A 129 18.30 3.35 -0.33
CA ARG A 129 18.94 3.80 -1.58
C ARG A 129 20.11 4.77 -1.35
N ASP A 130 20.05 5.59 -0.29
CA ASP A 130 21.11 6.51 0.06
C ASP A 130 22.36 5.79 0.63
N LEU A 131 22.16 4.66 1.35
CA LEU A 131 23.21 3.93 2.05
C LEU A 131 23.80 2.76 1.27
N TYR A 132 23.01 2.17 0.36
CA TYR A 132 23.38 0.92 -0.32
C TYR A 132 23.12 1.02 -1.83
N THR A 133 23.95 0.35 -2.61
CA THR A 133 23.83 0.22 -4.06
C THR A 133 23.64 -1.25 -4.45
N ASP A 134 23.22 -1.47 -5.69
CA ASP A 134 23.18 -2.75 -6.37
C ASP A 134 22.53 -3.90 -5.55
N ARG A 135 23.23 -5.02 -5.41
CA ARG A 135 22.75 -6.23 -4.72
C ARG A 135 22.45 -5.99 -3.23
N ALA A 136 23.21 -5.11 -2.56
CA ALA A 136 22.99 -4.83 -1.14
C ALA A 136 21.69 -4.04 -0.94
N ALA A 137 21.43 -3.03 -1.76
CA ALA A 137 20.18 -2.28 -1.76
C ALA A 137 18.99 -3.21 -2.07
N ALA A 138 19.09 -4.03 -3.13
CA ALA A 138 18.03 -4.97 -3.50
C ALA A 138 17.68 -5.94 -2.36
N LYS A 139 18.67 -6.49 -1.65
CA LYS A 139 18.47 -7.39 -0.51
C LYS A 139 17.76 -6.72 0.66
N LEU A 140 18.10 -5.46 0.95
CA LEU A 140 17.46 -4.70 2.03
C LEU A 140 16.04 -4.27 1.66
N LEU A 141 15.83 -3.77 0.44
CA LEU A 141 14.51 -3.43 -0.08
C LEU A 141 13.58 -4.64 -0.05
N SER A 142 14.06 -5.82 -0.46
CA SER A 142 13.28 -7.06 -0.40
C SER A 142 12.84 -7.40 1.02
N LYS A 143 13.68 -7.15 2.04
CA LYS A 143 13.29 -7.35 3.45
C LYS A 143 12.20 -6.36 3.88
N LEU A 144 12.28 -5.09 3.47
CA LEU A 144 11.25 -4.10 3.77
C LEU A 144 9.94 -4.43 3.07
N ILE A 145 9.99 -4.86 1.81
CA ILE A 145 8.80 -5.32 1.07
C ILE A 145 8.18 -6.55 1.75
N LEU A 146 8.99 -7.47 2.27
CA LEU A 146 8.49 -8.61 3.04
C LEU A 146 7.74 -8.14 4.30
N VAL A 147 8.28 -7.16 5.03
CA VAL A 147 7.60 -6.57 6.20
C VAL A 147 6.27 -5.95 5.79
N MET A 148 6.24 -5.19 4.69
CA MET A 148 4.98 -4.62 4.16
C MET A 148 3.96 -5.71 3.81
N GLY A 149 4.40 -6.81 3.21
CA GLY A 149 3.51 -7.91 2.84
C GLY A 149 3.01 -8.74 4.03
N VAL A 150 3.85 -8.89 5.07
CA VAL A 150 3.49 -9.66 6.29
C VAL A 150 2.63 -8.82 7.25
N SER A 151 2.80 -7.51 7.27
CA SER A 151 2.05 -6.61 8.17
C SER A 151 0.53 -6.77 8.10
N PRO A 152 -0.12 -6.83 6.93
CA PRO A 152 -1.57 -7.07 6.84
C PRO A 152 -2.03 -8.44 7.35
N VAL A 153 -1.12 -9.43 7.40
CA VAL A 153 -1.42 -10.74 8.02
C VAL A 153 -1.42 -10.63 9.54
N LEU A 154 -0.39 -9.98 10.06
CA LEU A 154 -0.17 -9.91 11.50
C LEU A 154 -1.06 -8.86 12.17
N ALA A 155 -1.32 -7.73 11.52
CA ALA A 155 -1.97 -6.60 12.15
C ALA A 155 -3.39 -6.91 12.67
N PRO A 156 -4.31 -7.51 11.91
CA PRO A 156 -5.63 -7.86 12.44
C PRO A 156 -5.58 -8.91 13.54
N THR A 157 -4.66 -9.88 13.42
CA THR A 157 -4.45 -10.91 14.44
C THR A 157 -3.92 -10.30 15.73
N LEU A 158 -2.94 -9.39 15.64
CA LEU A 158 -2.44 -8.64 16.79
C LEU A 158 -3.51 -7.73 17.39
N GLY A 159 -4.30 -7.05 16.54
CA GLY A 159 -5.44 -6.25 16.95
C GLY A 159 -6.47 -7.07 17.73
N SER A 160 -6.88 -8.21 17.17
CA SER A 160 -7.82 -9.14 17.81
C SER A 160 -7.30 -9.69 19.15
N ALA A 161 -6.03 -10.10 19.18
CA ALA A 161 -5.39 -10.56 20.41
C ALA A 161 -5.34 -9.47 21.48
N LEU A 162 -5.06 -8.24 21.11
CA LEU A 162 -5.07 -7.10 22.01
C LEU A 162 -6.48 -6.80 22.54
N LEU A 163 -7.50 -6.89 21.70
CA LEU A 163 -8.90 -6.68 22.07
C LEU A 163 -9.44 -7.74 23.05
N ALA A 164 -8.81 -8.91 23.14
CA ALA A 164 -9.14 -9.89 24.16
C ALA A 164 -8.85 -9.42 25.60
N TRP A 165 -7.95 -8.44 25.75
CA TRP A 165 -7.49 -7.95 27.05
C TRP A 165 -7.79 -6.46 27.29
N THR A 166 -8.14 -5.73 26.21
CA THR A 166 -8.33 -4.29 26.28
C THR A 166 -9.57 -3.87 25.48
N HIS A 167 -10.05 -2.68 25.75
CA HIS A 167 -11.03 -1.99 24.95
C HIS A 167 -10.42 -1.50 23.61
N TRP A 168 -11.23 -1.18 22.57
CA TRP A 168 -10.76 -0.70 21.28
C TRP A 168 -9.76 0.47 21.35
N ARG A 169 -9.86 1.31 22.36
CA ARG A 169 -8.90 2.40 22.63
C ARG A 169 -7.49 1.88 22.89
N GLY A 170 -7.34 0.66 23.41
CA GLY A 170 -6.05 0.01 23.62
C GLY A 170 -5.26 -0.20 22.33
N VAL A 171 -5.93 -0.33 21.17
CA VAL A 171 -5.28 -0.40 19.85
C VAL A 171 -4.48 0.88 19.58
N PHE A 172 -5.04 2.04 19.92
CA PHE A 172 -4.36 3.33 19.73
C PHE A 172 -3.21 3.55 20.72
N VAL A 173 -3.31 2.99 21.94
CA VAL A 173 -2.17 2.96 22.88
C VAL A 173 -1.02 2.14 22.30
N ALA A 174 -1.32 0.96 21.76
CA ALA A 174 -0.30 0.11 21.12
C ALA A 174 0.34 0.81 19.92
N LEU A 175 -0.47 1.43 19.05
CA LEU A 175 0.02 2.19 17.89
C LEU A 175 0.88 3.39 18.30
N ALA A 176 0.49 4.12 19.35
CA ALA A 176 1.30 5.21 19.92
C ALA A 176 2.64 4.68 20.45
N ALA A 177 2.62 3.57 21.18
CA ALA A 177 3.83 2.95 21.72
C ALA A 177 4.79 2.47 20.62
N ILE A 178 4.27 1.79 19.58
CA ILE A 178 5.06 1.34 18.42
C ILE A 178 5.63 2.55 17.66
N GLY A 179 4.80 3.59 17.42
CA GLY A 179 5.22 4.83 16.79
C GLY A 179 6.31 5.57 17.57
N LEU A 180 6.16 5.66 18.90
CA LEU A 180 7.16 6.27 19.78
C LEU A 180 8.47 5.48 19.77
N ALA A 181 8.39 4.16 19.94
CA ALA A 181 9.57 3.30 19.95
C ALA A 181 10.33 3.38 18.60
N SER A 182 9.62 3.34 17.46
CA SER A 182 10.22 3.45 16.13
C SER A 182 10.79 4.85 15.87
N GLY A 183 10.10 5.92 16.30
CA GLY A 183 10.57 7.29 16.17
C GLY A 183 11.82 7.56 17.00
N VAL A 184 11.87 7.08 18.25
CA VAL A 184 13.04 7.16 19.12
C VAL A 184 14.19 6.34 18.55
N ALA A 185 13.92 5.11 18.10
CA ALA A 185 14.94 4.27 17.46
C ALA A 185 15.50 4.94 16.19
N ALA A 186 14.65 5.58 15.37
CA ALA A 186 15.09 6.35 14.21
C ALA A 186 15.95 7.57 14.62
N ALA A 187 15.52 8.31 15.64
CA ALA A 187 16.25 9.46 16.12
C ALA A 187 17.64 9.11 16.70
N LEU A 188 17.78 7.96 17.34
CA LEU A 188 19.03 7.54 17.99
C LEU A 188 19.94 6.71 17.07
N ALA A 189 19.36 5.86 16.21
CA ALA A 189 20.12 4.87 15.44
C ALA A 189 20.34 5.27 13.98
N LEU A 190 19.52 6.16 13.38
CA LEU A 190 19.68 6.56 11.98
C LEU A 190 20.54 7.82 11.88
N PRO A 191 21.70 7.75 11.22
CA PRO A 191 22.44 8.95 10.84
C PRO A 191 21.68 9.71 9.75
N GLU A 192 22.00 10.99 9.54
CA GLU A 192 21.53 11.69 8.36
C GLU A 192 22.19 11.08 7.11
N THR A 193 21.34 10.58 6.19
CA THR A 193 21.84 9.86 5.01
C THR A 193 21.94 10.73 3.77
N LEU A 194 21.27 11.91 3.77
CA LEU A 194 21.33 12.87 2.68
C LEU A 194 22.19 14.07 3.06
N PRO A 195 23.48 14.14 2.60
CA PRO A 195 24.37 15.24 2.90
C PRO A 195 23.81 16.58 2.40
N PRO A 196 24.10 17.71 3.07
CA PRO A 196 23.60 19.03 2.68
C PRO A 196 23.87 19.39 1.21
N ALA A 197 25.02 18.97 0.67
CA ALA A 197 25.41 19.21 -0.72
C ALA A 197 24.52 18.48 -1.76
N ARG A 198 23.82 17.44 -1.36
CA ARG A 198 22.88 16.68 -2.24
C ARG A 198 21.42 17.09 -2.05
N ARG A 199 21.12 17.94 -1.06
CA ARG A 199 19.77 18.41 -0.81
C ARG A 199 19.26 19.27 -1.94
N GLN A 200 18.03 19.02 -2.37
CA GLN A 200 17.39 19.81 -3.41
C GLN A 200 16.37 20.74 -2.77
N PRO A 201 16.38 22.05 -3.09
CA PRO A 201 15.38 22.96 -2.54
C PRO A 201 13.98 22.53 -2.95
N PHE A 202 13.07 22.54 -1.99
CA PHE A 202 11.65 22.22 -2.23
C PHE A 202 11.03 23.27 -3.18
N LYS A 203 10.88 22.90 -4.42
CA LYS A 203 10.31 23.76 -5.47
C LYS A 203 8.93 23.26 -5.88
N VAL A 204 7.89 23.73 -5.20
CA VAL A 204 6.49 23.38 -5.50
C VAL A 204 6.19 23.49 -7.00
N ARG A 205 6.65 24.57 -7.65
CA ARG A 205 6.40 24.79 -9.09
C ARG A 205 7.04 23.71 -9.98
N ALA A 206 8.24 23.23 -9.62
CA ALA A 206 8.92 22.16 -10.34
C ALA A 206 8.17 20.82 -10.14
N THR A 207 7.78 20.51 -8.90
CA THR A 207 7.01 19.31 -8.58
C THR A 207 5.66 19.29 -9.30
N VAL A 208 4.92 20.41 -9.30
CA VAL A 208 3.64 20.53 -10.03
C VAL A 208 3.87 20.37 -11.54
N ARG A 209 4.96 20.93 -12.08
CA ARG A 209 5.30 20.75 -13.50
C ARG A 209 5.56 19.28 -13.84
N SER A 210 6.31 18.56 -12.99
CA SER A 210 6.57 17.12 -13.18
C SER A 210 5.26 16.31 -13.12
N TYR A 211 4.38 16.59 -12.18
CA TYR A 211 3.06 15.95 -12.13
C TYR A 211 2.25 16.23 -13.41
N ARG A 212 2.24 17.49 -13.89
CA ARG A 212 1.53 17.84 -15.12
C ARG A 212 2.07 17.08 -16.34
N THR A 213 3.38 16.87 -16.44
CA THR A 213 3.98 16.07 -17.51
C THR A 213 3.54 14.62 -17.43
N LEU A 214 3.52 14.01 -16.22
CA LEU A 214 3.06 12.65 -16.01
C LEU A 214 1.57 12.47 -16.32
N PHE A 215 0.73 13.44 -15.96
CA PHE A 215 -0.69 13.43 -16.29
C PHE A 215 -0.98 13.62 -17.78
N ALA A 216 -0.04 14.14 -18.56
CA ALA A 216 -0.17 14.25 -20.01
C ALA A 216 0.09 12.91 -20.73
N ASP A 217 0.77 11.97 -20.09
CA ASP A 217 0.98 10.63 -20.63
C ASP A 217 -0.24 9.73 -20.34
N ARG A 218 -0.98 9.43 -21.41
CA ARG A 218 -2.18 8.58 -21.35
C ARG A 218 -1.89 7.18 -20.85
N SER A 219 -0.76 6.58 -21.25
CA SER A 219 -0.39 5.22 -20.84
C SER A 219 -0.07 5.18 -19.35
N PHE A 220 0.72 6.16 -18.88
CA PHE A 220 1.03 6.31 -17.46
C PHE A 220 -0.24 6.49 -16.61
N VAL A 221 -1.11 7.43 -16.98
CA VAL A 221 -2.37 7.68 -16.27
C VAL A 221 -3.25 6.42 -16.27
N GLY A 222 -3.33 5.72 -17.42
CA GLY A 222 -4.04 4.44 -17.51
C GLY A 222 -3.52 3.41 -16.51
N LEU A 223 -2.21 3.19 -16.45
CA LEU A 223 -1.60 2.22 -15.53
C LEU A 223 -1.74 2.62 -14.06
N VAL A 224 -1.65 3.91 -13.75
CA VAL A 224 -1.92 4.46 -12.41
C VAL A 224 -3.36 4.20 -11.97
N LEU A 225 -4.32 4.41 -12.88
CA LEU A 225 -5.74 4.10 -12.62
C LEU A 225 -6.00 2.59 -12.51
N VAL A 226 -5.34 1.76 -13.31
CA VAL A 226 -5.41 0.28 -13.16
C VAL A 226 -5.00 -0.13 -11.76
N ALA A 227 -3.86 0.35 -11.27
CA ALA A 227 -3.40 0.08 -9.91
C ALA A 227 -4.34 0.66 -8.84
N GLY A 228 -4.88 1.86 -9.07
CA GLY A 228 -5.85 2.52 -8.19
C GLY A 228 -7.14 1.73 -8.04
N PHE A 229 -7.73 1.29 -9.15
CA PHE A 229 -8.98 0.51 -9.12
C PHE A 229 -8.77 -0.94 -8.65
N ALA A 230 -7.61 -1.54 -8.85
CA ALA A 230 -7.26 -2.80 -8.19
C ALA A 230 -7.18 -2.62 -6.66
N MET A 231 -6.59 -1.50 -6.19
CA MET A 231 -6.58 -1.14 -4.78
C MET A 231 -7.99 -0.88 -4.23
N ALA A 232 -8.92 -0.36 -5.04
CA ALA A 232 -10.33 -0.22 -4.67
C ALA A 232 -10.96 -1.56 -4.26
N GLY A 233 -10.68 -2.63 -5.02
CA GLY A 233 -11.13 -3.99 -4.68
C GLY A 233 -10.57 -4.46 -3.33
N LEU A 234 -9.29 -4.23 -3.07
CA LEU A 234 -8.67 -4.54 -1.79
C LEU A 234 -9.31 -3.74 -0.63
N PHE A 235 -9.48 -2.43 -0.79
CA PHE A 235 -10.07 -1.58 0.26
C PHE A 235 -11.56 -1.82 0.48
N ALA A 236 -12.30 -2.29 -0.51
CA ALA A 236 -13.67 -2.75 -0.32
C ALA A 236 -13.74 -3.95 0.64
N PHE A 237 -12.81 -4.91 0.51
CA PHE A 237 -12.65 -6.01 1.47
C PHE A 237 -12.20 -5.51 2.85
N VAL A 238 -11.19 -4.64 2.92
CA VAL A 238 -10.66 -4.09 4.17
C VAL A 238 -11.75 -3.36 4.97
N SER A 239 -12.55 -2.52 4.31
CA SER A 239 -13.59 -1.72 4.97
C SER A 239 -14.88 -2.49 5.28
N GLY A 240 -15.29 -3.39 4.38
CA GLY A 240 -16.53 -4.16 4.52
C GLY A 240 -16.35 -5.47 5.28
N GLY A 241 -15.17 -6.08 5.22
CA GLY A 241 -14.94 -7.42 5.73
C GLY A 241 -15.23 -7.59 7.23
N SER A 242 -14.91 -6.58 8.06
CA SER A 242 -15.21 -6.64 9.49
C SER A 242 -16.70 -6.80 9.76
N PHE A 243 -17.53 -6.03 9.07
CA PHE A 243 -19.00 -6.09 9.24
C PHE A 243 -19.58 -7.37 8.61
N VAL A 244 -19.13 -7.74 7.42
CA VAL A 244 -19.57 -8.96 6.73
C VAL A 244 -19.28 -10.18 7.58
N PHE A 245 -18.05 -10.35 8.04
CA PHE A 245 -17.69 -11.59 8.73
C PHE A 245 -18.11 -11.60 10.21
N GLN A 246 -18.09 -10.47 10.92
CA GLN A 246 -18.50 -10.44 12.32
C GLN A 246 -20.02 -10.27 12.49
N GLN A 247 -20.67 -9.37 11.75
CA GLN A 247 -22.10 -9.10 11.96
C GLN A 247 -23.00 -10.03 11.09
N GLN A 248 -22.69 -10.22 9.81
CA GLN A 248 -23.51 -11.03 8.94
C GLN A 248 -23.29 -12.54 9.15
N TYR A 249 -22.01 -12.98 9.36
CA TYR A 249 -21.68 -14.39 9.54
C TYR A 249 -21.37 -14.79 10.99
N GLY A 250 -21.39 -13.84 11.94
CA GLY A 250 -21.32 -14.12 13.37
C GLY A 250 -19.96 -14.53 13.91
N LEU A 251 -18.85 -14.22 13.20
CA LEU A 251 -17.52 -14.46 13.71
C LEU A 251 -17.24 -13.52 14.89
N ASP A 252 -16.59 -14.04 15.92
CA ASP A 252 -16.02 -13.20 16.96
C ASP A 252 -14.76 -12.46 16.45
N GLN A 253 -14.24 -11.53 17.24
CA GLN A 253 -13.08 -10.71 16.86
C GLN A 253 -11.84 -11.54 16.57
N GLN A 254 -11.62 -12.64 17.30
CA GLN A 254 -10.45 -13.50 17.12
C GLN A 254 -10.57 -14.33 15.84
N GLN A 255 -11.74 -14.91 15.60
CA GLN A 255 -12.04 -15.65 14.37
C GLN A 255 -11.93 -14.75 13.15
N PHE A 256 -12.42 -13.51 13.24
CA PHE A 256 -12.25 -12.52 12.18
C PHE A 256 -10.77 -12.20 11.93
N GLY A 257 -9.98 -11.98 12.98
CA GLY A 257 -8.54 -11.72 12.85
C GLY A 257 -7.80 -12.86 12.13
N LEU A 258 -8.13 -14.12 12.46
CA LEU A 258 -7.56 -15.29 11.79
C LEU A 258 -8.00 -15.40 10.33
N MET A 259 -9.29 -15.18 10.04
CA MET A 259 -9.84 -15.21 8.69
C MET A 259 -9.21 -14.11 7.81
N PHE A 260 -9.08 -12.90 8.35
CA PHE A 260 -8.43 -11.80 7.64
C PHE A 260 -6.94 -12.09 7.41
N GLY A 261 -6.24 -12.63 8.41
CA GLY A 261 -4.86 -13.08 8.28
C GLY A 261 -4.72 -14.17 7.19
N ALA A 262 -5.63 -15.14 7.13
CA ALA A 262 -5.67 -16.15 6.07
C ALA A 262 -5.84 -15.50 4.69
N SER A 263 -6.67 -14.45 4.57
CA SER A 263 -6.85 -13.69 3.32
C SER A 263 -5.54 -13.05 2.86
N ALA A 264 -4.76 -12.48 3.78
CA ALA A 264 -3.49 -11.84 3.47
C ALA A 264 -2.41 -12.86 3.04
N VAL A 265 -2.49 -14.13 3.46
CA VAL A 265 -1.59 -15.19 2.97
C VAL A 265 -1.71 -15.35 1.44
N TRP A 266 -2.91 -15.23 0.88
CA TRP A 266 -3.11 -15.33 -0.58
C TRP A 266 -2.48 -14.15 -1.33
N LEU A 267 -2.51 -12.96 -0.75
CA LEU A 267 -1.82 -11.79 -1.29
C LEU A 267 -0.29 -11.99 -1.29
N ILE A 268 0.26 -12.57 -0.20
CA ILE A 268 1.69 -12.91 -0.12
C ILE A 268 2.03 -14.02 -1.12
N ALA A 269 1.21 -15.06 -1.23
CA ALA A 269 1.41 -16.13 -2.20
C ALA A 269 1.47 -15.58 -3.63
N ALA A 270 0.61 -14.61 -3.96
CA ALA A 270 0.63 -13.92 -5.25
C ALA A 270 1.99 -13.26 -5.51
N THR A 271 2.60 -12.58 -4.53
CA THR A 271 3.91 -11.94 -4.72
C THR A 271 5.02 -12.96 -4.99
N GLN A 272 4.97 -14.13 -4.35
CA GLN A 272 5.92 -15.22 -4.60
C GLN A 272 5.72 -15.85 -5.98
N VAL A 273 4.48 -16.04 -6.39
CA VAL A 273 4.14 -16.52 -7.74
C VAL A 273 4.57 -15.50 -8.78
N ASN A 274 4.32 -14.20 -8.54
CA ASN A 274 4.76 -13.12 -9.41
C ASN A 274 6.27 -13.16 -9.67
N ALA A 275 7.07 -13.32 -8.62
CA ALA A 275 8.53 -13.40 -8.75
C ALA A 275 8.98 -14.56 -9.65
N ARG A 276 8.25 -15.70 -9.65
CA ARG A 276 8.53 -16.83 -10.56
C ARG A 276 8.04 -16.56 -11.99
N LEU A 277 6.89 -15.91 -12.14
CA LEU A 277 6.33 -15.56 -13.45
C LEU A 277 7.23 -14.59 -14.20
N MET A 278 7.87 -13.63 -13.50
CA MET A 278 8.83 -12.67 -14.10
C MET A 278 10.08 -13.34 -14.71
N ASN A 279 10.36 -14.61 -14.41
CA ASN A 279 11.41 -15.36 -15.09
C ASN A 279 11.02 -15.87 -16.48
N ARG A 280 9.72 -15.83 -16.83
CA ARG A 280 9.20 -16.40 -18.09
C ARG A 280 8.29 -15.45 -18.87
N PHE A 281 7.70 -14.47 -18.20
CA PHE A 281 6.70 -13.57 -18.77
C PHE A 281 7.06 -12.13 -18.50
N GLU A 282 6.71 -11.25 -19.39
CA GLU A 282 6.83 -9.81 -19.24
C GLU A 282 5.78 -9.27 -18.26
N PRO A 283 6.07 -8.19 -17.50
CA PRO A 283 5.12 -7.61 -16.54
C PRO A 283 3.74 -7.29 -17.15
N HIS A 284 3.69 -6.81 -18.39
CA HIS A 284 2.42 -6.49 -19.07
C HIS A 284 1.58 -7.73 -19.39
N GLN A 285 2.19 -8.88 -19.68
CA GLN A 285 1.48 -10.15 -19.94
C GLN A 285 0.85 -10.68 -18.66
N VAL A 286 1.61 -10.65 -17.55
CA VAL A 286 1.09 -11.04 -16.24
C VAL A 286 -0.04 -10.10 -15.81
N LEU A 287 0.10 -8.79 -16.04
CA LEU A 287 -0.91 -7.78 -15.75
C LEU A 287 -2.22 -8.04 -16.50
N LEU A 288 -2.16 -8.37 -17.79
CA LEU A 288 -3.33 -8.71 -18.60
C LEU A 288 -4.04 -9.94 -18.08
N PHE A 289 -3.31 -11.04 -17.89
CA PHE A 289 -3.86 -12.27 -17.34
C PHE A 289 -4.50 -12.05 -15.96
N ALA A 290 -3.77 -11.40 -15.04
CA ALA A 290 -4.23 -11.14 -13.69
C ALA A 290 -5.49 -10.28 -13.66
N SER A 291 -5.61 -9.28 -14.54
CA SER A 291 -6.79 -8.40 -14.61
C SER A 291 -8.05 -9.17 -15.05
N VAL A 292 -7.94 -10.04 -16.04
CA VAL A 292 -9.05 -10.90 -16.49
C VAL A 292 -9.44 -11.90 -15.38
N ALA A 293 -8.45 -12.57 -14.79
CA ALA A 293 -8.68 -13.57 -13.75
C ALA A 293 -9.27 -12.94 -12.47
N ALA A 294 -8.81 -11.74 -12.08
CA ALA A 294 -9.37 -10.98 -10.96
C ALA A 294 -10.84 -10.60 -11.21
N GLY A 295 -11.15 -10.09 -12.40
CA GLY A 295 -12.52 -9.75 -12.78
C GLY A 295 -13.45 -10.98 -12.77
N ALA A 296 -13.00 -12.10 -13.34
CA ALA A 296 -13.75 -13.35 -13.33
C ALA A 296 -13.98 -13.89 -11.91
N SER A 297 -12.94 -13.85 -11.06
CA SER A 297 -13.05 -14.27 -9.65
C SER A 297 -14.00 -13.37 -8.85
N ALA A 298 -13.98 -12.06 -9.11
CA ALA A 298 -14.89 -11.12 -8.48
C ALA A 298 -16.34 -11.29 -8.97
N ALA A 299 -16.56 -11.71 -10.21
CA ALA A 299 -17.88 -12.10 -10.70
C ALA A 299 -18.41 -13.34 -9.96
N VAL A 300 -17.55 -14.34 -9.74
CA VAL A 300 -17.92 -15.52 -8.92
C VAL A 300 -18.28 -15.08 -7.50
N LEU A 301 -17.46 -14.20 -6.88
CA LEU A 301 -17.75 -13.64 -5.55
C LEU A 301 -19.13 -12.96 -5.51
N LEU A 302 -19.44 -12.15 -6.51
CA LEU A 302 -20.73 -11.46 -6.58
C LEU A 302 -21.89 -12.43 -6.71
N VAL A 303 -21.77 -13.46 -7.56
CA VAL A 303 -22.79 -14.49 -7.73
C VAL A 303 -23.01 -15.28 -6.45
N THR A 304 -21.93 -15.71 -5.77
CA THR A 304 -22.07 -16.47 -4.51
C THR A 304 -22.65 -15.60 -3.38
N ALA A 305 -22.28 -14.30 -3.32
CA ALA A 305 -22.86 -13.36 -2.37
C ALA A 305 -24.36 -13.11 -2.62
N LEU A 306 -24.78 -12.96 -3.90
CA LEU A 306 -26.18 -12.75 -4.28
C LEU A 306 -27.06 -13.99 -4.02
N THR A 307 -26.53 -15.19 -4.27
CA THR A 307 -27.28 -16.43 -4.12
C THR A 307 -27.22 -17.00 -2.69
N GLY A 308 -26.30 -16.50 -1.85
CA GLY A 308 -26.02 -17.08 -0.54
C GLY A 308 -25.36 -18.47 -0.59
N PHE A 309 -24.93 -18.90 -1.78
CA PHE A 309 -24.32 -20.22 -1.97
C PHE A 309 -23.05 -20.39 -1.14
N GLY A 310 -22.96 -21.51 -0.41
CA GLY A 310 -21.80 -21.81 0.43
C GLY A 310 -21.67 -20.99 1.71
N GLY A 311 -22.64 -20.10 2.01
CA GLY A 311 -22.62 -19.28 3.23
C GLY A 311 -21.35 -18.45 3.36
N MET A 312 -20.72 -18.46 4.54
CA MET A 312 -19.47 -17.74 4.80
C MET A 312 -18.34 -18.16 3.84
N PHE A 313 -18.17 -19.46 3.58
CA PHE A 313 -17.10 -19.94 2.69
C PHE A 313 -17.38 -19.61 1.22
N GLY A 314 -18.65 -19.48 0.83
CA GLY A 314 -19.04 -18.98 -0.49
C GLY A 314 -18.62 -17.52 -0.74
N VAL A 315 -18.32 -16.77 0.32
CA VAL A 315 -17.75 -15.41 0.24
C VAL A 315 -16.24 -15.44 0.49
N ALA A 316 -15.77 -16.12 1.53
CA ALA A 316 -14.35 -16.11 1.93
C ALA A 316 -13.43 -16.68 0.84
N VAL A 317 -13.78 -17.84 0.26
CA VAL A 317 -12.93 -18.48 -0.76
C VAL A 317 -12.81 -17.65 -2.03
N PRO A 318 -13.89 -17.15 -2.65
CA PRO A 318 -13.75 -16.23 -3.79
C PRO A 318 -12.99 -14.94 -3.46
N VAL A 319 -13.15 -14.36 -2.25
CA VAL A 319 -12.34 -13.21 -1.81
C VAL A 319 -10.84 -13.55 -1.83
N TRP A 320 -10.44 -14.72 -1.32
CA TRP A 320 -9.04 -15.15 -1.35
C TRP A 320 -8.49 -15.25 -2.77
N VAL A 321 -9.29 -15.79 -3.71
CA VAL A 321 -8.89 -15.87 -5.12
C VAL A 321 -8.79 -14.48 -5.76
N VAL A 322 -9.73 -13.58 -5.47
CA VAL A 322 -9.66 -12.18 -5.91
C VAL A 322 -8.40 -11.50 -5.39
N LEU A 323 -8.09 -11.64 -4.09
CA LEU A 323 -6.89 -11.05 -3.47
C LEU A 323 -5.60 -11.61 -4.07
N PHE A 324 -5.58 -12.90 -4.43
CA PHE A 324 -4.43 -13.51 -5.12
C PHE A 324 -4.19 -12.82 -6.47
N PHE A 325 -5.20 -12.68 -7.32
CA PHE A 325 -5.02 -12.04 -8.62
C PHE A 325 -4.79 -10.52 -8.51
N ALA A 326 -5.45 -9.83 -7.58
CA ALA A 326 -5.13 -8.44 -7.26
C ALA A 326 -3.67 -8.27 -6.82
N GLY A 327 -3.14 -9.24 -6.05
CA GLY A 327 -1.73 -9.30 -5.65
C GLY A 327 -0.75 -9.46 -6.81
N LEU A 328 -1.18 -9.92 -7.98
CA LEU A 328 -0.39 -9.89 -9.21
C LEU A 328 -0.52 -8.53 -9.93
N ILE A 329 -1.68 -7.88 -9.90
CA ILE A 329 -1.87 -6.56 -10.55
C ILE A 329 -1.03 -5.49 -9.85
N LEU A 330 -1.05 -5.46 -8.52
CA LEU A 330 -0.45 -4.40 -7.70
C LEU A 330 1.05 -4.18 -7.91
N PRO A 331 1.92 -5.18 -8.11
CA PRO A 331 3.33 -4.96 -8.45
C PRO A 331 3.56 -4.70 -9.93
N ASN A 332 2.76 -5.30 -10.83
CA ASN A 332 3.02 -5.24 -12.26
C ASN A 332 2.55 -3.94 -12.92
N ALA A 333 1.40 -3.38 -12.51
CA ALA A 333 0.94 -2.10 -13.05
C ALA A 333 1.92 -0.95 -12.75
N PRO A 334 2.43 -0.78 -11.49
CA PRO A 334 3.52 0.15 -11.21
C PRO A 334 4.80 -0.12 -11.99
N ALA A 335 5.21 -1.38 -12.11
CA ALA A 335 6.43 -1.74 -12.84
C ALA A 335 6.37 -1.27 -14.29
N VAL A 336 5.27 -1.55 -14.99
CA VAL A 336 5.05 -1.09 -16.37
C VAL A 336 4.94 0.43 -16.46
N ALA A 337 4.29 1.08 -15.47
CA ALA A 337 4.14 2.54 -15.46
C ALA A 337 5.46 3.28 -15.26
N LEU A 338 6.36 2.74 -14.44
CA LEU A 338 7.64 3.38 -14.11
C LEU A 338 8.75 3.09 -15.12
N ASP A 339 8.64 2.01 -15.90
CA ASP A 339 9.63 1.61 -16.90
C ASP A 339 9.92 2.73 -17.92
N ALA A 340 8.87 3.43 -18.36
CA ALA A 340 8.97 4.53 -19.31
C ALA A 340 9.36 5.89 -18.67
N HIS A 341 9.49 5.99 -17.33
CA HIS A 341 9.63 7.26 -16.62
C HIS A 341 10.84 7.31 -15.68
N GLY A 342 11.96 6.68 -16.06
CA GLY A 342 13.18 6.57 -15.26
C GLY A 342 13.70 7.90 -14.69
N ASP A 343 13.69 8.98 -15.50
CA ASP A 343 14.16 10.32 -15.10
C ASP A 343 13.30 10.97 -14.00
N ASN A 344 12.02 10.60 -13.90
CA ASN A 344 11.06 11.10 -12.93
C ASN A 344 10.51 10.01 -12.00
N ALA A 345 11.21 8.88 -11.86
CA ALA A 345 10.72 7.68 -11.17
C ALA A 345 10.23 7.96 -9.73
N GLY A 346 10.88 8.85 -8.99
CA GLY A 346 10.46 9.23 -7.64
C GLY A 346 9.11 9.95 -7.61
N THR A 347 8.92 10.93 -8.50
CA THR A 347 7.66 11.68 -8.64
C THR A 347 6.54 10.76 -9.17
N ALA A 348 6.85 9.91 -10.14
CA ALA A 348 5.90 8.95 -10.69
C ALA A 348 5.45 7.92 -9.63
N ALA A 349 6.37 7.39 -8.83
CA ALA A 349 6.05 6.47 -7.74
C ALA A 349 5.20 7.13 -6.64
N SER A 350 5.49 8.39 -6.29
CA SER A 350 4.69 9.14 -5.30
C SER A 350 3.26 9.39 -5.81
N LEU A 351 3.11 9.75 -7.09
CA LEU A 351 1.80 9.96 -7.70
C LEU A 351 1.00 8.66 -7.77
N LEU A 352 1.65 7.58 -8.15
CA LEU A 352 1.05 6.24 -8.21
C LEU A 352 0.54 5.81 -6.83
N GLY A 353 1.36 5.91 -5.79
CA GLY A 353 0.95 5.61 -4.41
C GLY A 353 -0.20 6.49 -3.94
N ALA A 354 -0.15 7.81 -4.22
CA ALA A 354 -1.21 8.74 -3.84
C ALA A 354 -2.55 8.41 -4.53
N VAL A 355 -2.54 8.03 -5.81
CA VAL A 355 -3.76 7.61 -6.52
C VAL A 355 -4.28 6.28 -6.00
N GLN A 356 -3.41 5.30 -5.76
CA GLN A 356 -3.80 4.02 -5.16
C GLN A 356 -4.53 4.21 -3.82
N PHE A 357 -3.93 4.96 -2.91
CA PHE A 357 -4.56 5.24 -1.61
C PHE A 357 -5.75 6.19 -1.74
N GLY A 358 -5.71 7.18 -2.65
CA GLY A 358 -6.83 8.08 -2.92
C GLY A 358 -8.08 7.34 -3.40
N VAL A 359 -7.95 6.43 -4.36
CA VAL A 359 -9.06 5.58 -4.83
C VAL A 359 -9.53 4.63 -3.73
N GLY A 360 -8.61 4.02 -2.98
CA GLY A 360 -8.94 3.19 -1.81
C GLY A 360 -9.74 3.96 -0.76
N ALA A 361 -9.32 5.19 -0.45
CA ALA A 361 -10.02 6.07 0.48
C ALA A 361 -11.44 6.41 0.00
N ALA A 362 -11.60 6.72 -1.29
CA ALA A 362 -12.90 7.06 -1.88
C ALA A 362 -13.88 5.88 -1.90
N VAL A 363 -13.37 4.66 -2.05
CA VAL A 363 -14.17 3.45 -2.15
C VAL A 363 -14.59 2.89 -0.78
N SER A 364 -13.79 3.10 0.26
CA SER A 364 -14.09 2.57 1.60
C SER A 364 -15.50 2.87 2.09
N PRO A 365 -16.04 4.11 2.06
CA PRO A 365 -17.40 4.38 2.52
C PRO A 365 -18.50 3.88 1.58
N VAL A 366 -18.18 3.58 0.31
CA VAL A 366 -19.18 3.12 -0.68
C VAL A 366 -19.77 1.77 -0.27
N VAL A 367 -18.97 0.87 0.32
CA VAL A 367 -19.46 -0.42 0.82
C VAL A 367 -20.51 -0.20 1.91
N GLY A 368 -20.26 0.74 2.83
CA GLY A 368 -21.22 1.10 3.87
C GLY A 368 -22.50 1.72 3.34
N LEU A 369 -22.41 2.61 2.35
CA LEU A 369 -23.57 3.23 1.70
C LEU A 369 -24.45 2.20 0.96
N LEU A 370 -23.88 1.10 0.48
CA LEU A 370 -24.60 0.02 -0.20
C LEU A 370 -25.17 -1.01 0.79
N GLY A 371 -25.04 -0.82 2.11
CA GLY A 371 -25.64 -1.67 3.13
C GLY A 371 -24.68 -2.61 3.87
N ASN A 372 -23.36 -2.47 3.64
CA ASN A 372 -22.29 -3.09 4.42
C ASN A 372 -22.41 -4.61 4.64
N ASN A 373 -22.90 -5.32 3.63
CA ASN A 373 -23.08 -6.76 3.60
C ASN A 373 -22.21 -7.40 2.51
N ALA A 374 -22.23 -8.73 2.43
CA ALA A 374 -21.45 -9.49 1.46
C ALA A 374 -21.72 -9.06 0.00
N VAL A 375 -22.97 -8.73 -0.34
CA VAL A 375 -23.36 -8.29 -1.69
C VAL A 375 -22.77 -6.92 -1.98
N ALA A 376 -22.87 -5.97 -1.04
CA ALA A 376 -22.29 -4.64 -1.16
C ALA A 376 -20.77 -4.69 -1.36
N MET A 377 -20.09 -5.46 -0.51
CA MET A 377 -18.64 -5.67 -0.62
C MET A 377 -18.26 -6.29 -1.97
N ALA A 378 -18.95 -7.38 -2.37
CA ALA A 378 -18.68 -8.06 -3.63
C ALA A 378 -18.96 -7.17 -4.85
N THR A 379 -20.02 -6.34 -4.81
CA THR A 379 -20.36 -5.39 -5.88
C THR A 379 -19.25 -4.35 -6.07
N VAL A 380 -18.75 -3.79 -4.98
CA VAL A 380 -17.67 -2.78 -5.03
C VAL A 380 -16.36 -3.41 -5.49
N MET A 381 -16.02 -4.61 -5.01
CA MET A 381 -14.84 -5.36 -5.46
C MET A 381 -14.92 -5.67 -6.95
N PHE A 382 -16.04 -6.19 -7.42
CA PHE A 382 -16.27 -6.49 -8.83
C PHE A 382 -16.21 -5.24 -9.70
N GLY A 383 -16.94 -4.18 -9.32
CA GLY A 383 -16.93 -2.91 -10.04
C GLY A 383 -15.54 -2.30 -10.17
N GLY A 384 -14.77 -2.27 -9.08
CA GLY A 384 -13.40 -1.78 -9.09
C GLY A 384 -12.49 -2.57 -10.04
N LEU A 385 -12.54 -3.90 -10.00
CA LEU A 385 -11.72 -4.75 -10.85
C LEU A 385 -12.14 -4.72 -12.32
N VAL A 386 -13.45 -4.61 -12.61
CA VAL A 386 -13.95 -4.42 -13.98
C VAL A 386 -13.47 -3.08 -14.54
N VAL A 387 -13.58 -1.99 -13.77
CA VAL A 387 -13.09 -0.67 -14.19
C VAL A 387 -11.57 -0.73 -14.40
N SER A 388 -10.81 -1.38 -13.51
CA SER A 388 -9.36 -1.62 -13.67
C SER A 388 -9.07 -2.31 -15.01
N GLY A 389 -9.76 -3.40 -15.32
CA GLY A 389 -9.60 -4.13 -16.59
C GLY A 389 -9.98 -3.29 -17.82
N LEU A 390 -11.09 -2.55 -17.75
CA LEU A 390 -11.52 -1.66 -18.85
C LEU A 390 -10.51 -0.54 -19.10
N VAL A 391 -9.96 0.07 -18.04
CA VAL A 391 -8.91 1.10 -18.15
C VAL A 391 -7.64 0.51 -18.75
N LEU A 392 -7.27 -0.71 -18.36
CA LEU A 392 -6.11 -1.40 -18.97
C LEU A 392 -6.28 -1.58 -20.47
N TRP A 393 -7.46 -2.04 -20.89
CA TRP A 393 -7.77 -2.34 -22.30
C TRP A 393 -7.99 -1.08 -23.15
N LEU A 394 -8.65 -0.06 -22.63
CA LEU A 394 -9.07 1.11 -23.41
C LEU A 394 -8.10 2.28 -23.32
N VAL A 395 -7.41 2.43 -22.18
CA VAL A 395 -6.57 3.61 -21.89
C VAL A 395 -5.10 3.27 -21.87
N ALA A 396 -4.68 2.33 -21.03
CA ALA A 396 -3.25 2.05 -20.81
C ALA A 396 -2.57 1.38 -22.01
N ARG A 397 -3.21 0.38 -22.60
CA ARG A 397 -2.75 -0.36 -23.80
C ARG A 397 -1.23 -0.63 -23.82
N PRO A 398 -0.67 -1.26 -22.78
CA PRO A 398 0.79 -1.37 -22.63
C PRO A 398 1.49 -2.19 -23.73
N TRP A 399 0.74 -2.82 -24.62
CA TRP A 399 1.23 -3.58 -25.78
C TRP A 399 1.45 -2.74 -27.04
N GLN A 400 0.84 -1.55 -27.17
CA GLN A 400 0.88 -0.76 -28.41
C GLN A 400 2.18 0.03 -28.62
N GLY A 401 3.01 0.23 -27.58
CA GLY A 401 4.28 0.97 -27.68
C GLY A 401 5.50 0.10 -28.03
N ARG A 402 5.41 -1.22 -27.95
CA ARG A 402 6.53 -2.15 -28.15
C ARG A 402 6.62 -2.75 -29.56
N GLU A 403 5.58 -2.64 -30.36
CA GLU A 403 5.61 -3.09 -31.77
C GLU A 403 6.36 -2.14 -32.70
N ALA A 404 6.85 -0.99 -32.22
CA ALA A 404 7.48 0.06 -33.02
C ALA A 404 9.00 0.18 -32.84
N GLU A 405 9.69 -0.72 -32.13
CA GLU A 405 11.13 -0.83 -32.25
C GLU A 405 11.46 -1.79 -33.42
N PRO A 406 11.81 -1.27 -34.62
CA PRO A 406 12.30 -2.15 -35.64
C PRO A 406 13.62 -2.73 -35.16
N GLU A 407 13.82 -4.00 -35.46
CA GLU A 407 15.02 -4.81 -35.38
C GLU A 407 16.19 -4.14 -36.15
N VAL A 408 16.73 -3.05 -35.60
CA VAL A 408 17.84 -2.26 -36.19
C VAL A 408 19.15 -2.58 -35.48
N LEU A 409 19.42 -3.81 -35.13
CA LEU A 409 20.76 -4.24 -34.66
C LEU A 409 21.14 -5.65 -35.16
N ALA A 410 20.99 -5.92 -36.43
CA ALA A 410 21.54 -7.13 -37.00
C ALA A 410 22.40 -6.91 -38.27
N ASP A 411 22.86 -5.68 -38.55
CA ASP A 411 23.77 -5.50 -39.70
C ASP A 411 24.83 -4.42 -39.46
N THR A 412 25.71 -4.64 -38.48
CA THR A 412 27.04 -4.03 -38.46
C THR A 412 28.10 -5.12 -38.32
N ARG A 413 28.17 -6.01 -39.31
CA ARG A 413 29.42 -6.70 -39.60
C ARG A 413 30.34 -5.68 -40.27
N VAL A 414 31.18 -5.02 -39.45
CA VAL A 414 32.36 -4.31 -39.95
C VAL A 414 33.29 -5.36 -40.57
N PRO A 415 33.64 -5.26 -41.86
CA PRO A 415 34.64 -6.14 -42.45
C PRO A 415 36.00 -5.81 -41.83
N VAL A 416 36.59 -6.80 -41.16
CA VAL A 416 37.98 -6.74 -40.72
C VAL A 416 38.83 -6.72 -42.00
N ALA A 417 39.45 -5.58 -42.32
CA ALA A 417 40.50 -5.49 -43.31
C ALA A 417 41.73 -6.23 -42.76
N VAL A 418 42.11 -7.27 -43.51
CA VAL A 418 43.40 -7.97 -43.38
C VAL A 418 44.43 -7.12 -44.13
N GLU A 419 45.42 -6.56 -43.45
CA GLU A 419 46.76 -6.29 -43.90
C GLU A 419 47.79 -6.71 -42.86
#